data_2b575b329cff31832ccc5645dd652f3e
#
_entry.id   2b575b329cff31832ccc5645dd652f3e
#
_cell.length_a   1.000
_cell.length_b   1.000
_cell.length_c   1.000
_cell.angle_alpha   90.00
_cell.angle_beta   90.00
_cell.angle_gamma   90.00
#
_symmetry.space_group_name_H-M   'P 1'
#
loop_
_entity.id
_entity.type
_entity.pdbx_description
1 polymer ?
#
loop_
_entity_poly.entity_id
_entity_poly.type
_entity_poly.pdbx_seq_one_letter_code
_entity_poly.pdbx_strand_id
1 'polypeptide(L)'
;MVHVVVYRVFGFFISVDIFTMFMFYEVALIPMYLLIGVWGSGRKNYSAMKLTLMLMGGSALLMIGILGIYYQSGLHSMNVVEIAEHGNIPMNWQYFLFPMTFVGFGVLGAMFPFHTWSPDGHASAPTAVSMLHAGVLMKLGGYGCFRVAIYLMPQAATELAWIFLILTGISVVYGAFSACVQTDLKYINAYSSVSHCGLVLFAILMLNTTAMTGAVMQMLSHGLMTALFFALIGMIYGRTHTRDIREMGGLMQIMPFLSVCYVIAGLASLGLPGLSGFVAEMTIFVGSFEHTDTFHRVFTI
;
A
#
# COMPACT_ATOMS: atom_id res chain seq x y z
N MET A 1 9.27 -20.46 -2.40
CA MET A 1 8.32 -19.44 -2.89
C MET A 1 8.37 -18.16 -2.05
N VAL A 2 8.22 -18.20 -0.71
CA VAL A 2 8.31 -17.01 0.15
C VAL A 2 9.62 -16.23 -0.06
N HIS A 3 10.77 -16.90 -0.07
CA HIS A 3 12.05 -16.23 -0.35
C HIS A 3 12.09 -15.51 -1.69
N VAL A 4 11.46 -16.08 -2.72
CA VAL A 4 11.39 -15.44 -4.04
C VAL A 4 10.64 -14.11 -3.94
N VAL A 5 9.51 -14.06 -3.21
CA VAL A 5 8.78 -12.81 -2.97
C VAL A 5 9.67 -11.79 -2.25
N VAL A 6 10.37 -12.20 -1.18
CA VAL A 6 11.26 -11.32 -0.43
C VAL A 6 12.37 -10.74 -1.30
N TYR A 7 13.08 -11.59 -2.06
CA TYR A 7 14.13 -11.11 -2.98
C TYR A 7 13.59 -10.14 -4.04
N ARG A 8 12.39 -10.40 -4.58
CA ARG A 8 11.77 -9.51 -5.58
C ARG A 8 11.40 -8.15 -4.99
N VAL A 9 10.90 -8.14 -3.77
CA VAL A 9 10.58 -6.89 -3.07
C VAL A 9 11.86 -6.08 -2.78
N PHE A 10 12.92 -6.71 -2.29
CA PHE A 10 14.20 -6.02 -2.14
C PHE A 10 14.72 -5.48 -3.47
N GLY A 11 14.68 -6.29 -4.54
CA GLY A 11 15.08 -5.86 -5.87
C GLY A 11 14.30 -4.64 -6.35
N PHE A 12 12.99 -4.57 -6.08
CA PHE A 12 12.17 -3.40 -6.42
C PHE A 12 12.66 -2.12 -5.71
N PHE A 13 12.88 -2.16 -4.39
CA PHE A 13 13.27 -1.00 -3.61
C PHE A 13 14.68 -0.48 -3.94
N ILE A 14 15.63 -1.36 -4.27
CA ILE A 14 17.01 -0.96 -4.60
C ILE A 14 17.21 -0.61 -6.07
N SER A 15 16.24 -0.92 -6.94
CA SER A 15 16.35 -0.60 -8.37
C SER A 15 16.26 0.90 -8.61
N VAL A 16 17.15 1.39 -9.44
CA VAL A 16 17.18 2.78 -9.92
C VAL A 16 16.59 2.87 -11.34
N ASP A 17 16.43 1.76 -12.00
CA ASP A 17 15.88 1.61 -13.35
C ASP A 17 14.39 1.26 -13.28
N ILE A 18 13.54 2.04 -13.98
CA ILE A 18 12.08 1.90 -13.92
C ILE A 18 11.62 0.55 -14.46
N PHE A 19 12.23 0.07 -15.54
CA PHE A 19 11.87 -1.21 -16.13
C PHE A 19 12.25 -2.37 -15.22
N THR A 20 13.42 -2.29 -14.59
CA THR A 20 13.87 -3.27 -13.61
C THR A 20 12.93 -3.29 -12.39
N MET A 21 12.50 -2.13 -11.88
CA MET A 21 11.47 -2.04 -10.82
C MET A 21 10.18 -2.76 -11.26
N PHE A 22 9.70 -2.49 -12.46
CA PHE A 22 8.51 -3.13 -13.01
C PHE A 22 8.67 -4.65 -13.11
N MET A 23 9.80 -5.14 -13.59
CA MET A 23 10.07 -6.57 -13.69
C MET A 23 10.08 -7.25 -12.32
N PHE A 24 10.65 -6.63 -11.30
CA PHE A 24 10.63 -7.17 -9.93
C PHE A 24 9.20 -7.24 -9.38
N TYR A 25 8.37 -6.26 -9.67
CA TYR A 25 6.95 -6.25 -9.31
C TYR A 25 6.21 -7.40 -10.00
N GLU A 26 6.29 -7.52 -11.32
CA GLU A 26 5.58 -8.55 -12.08
C GLU A 26 5.95 -9.97 -11.64
N VAL A 27 7.24 -10.24 -11.49
CA VAL A 27 7.69 -11.57 -11.07
C VAL A 27 7.28 -11.90 -9.64
N ALA A 28 6.99 -10.92 -8.78
CA ALA A 28 6.48 -11.16 -7.44
C ALA A 28 5.02 -11.66 -7.44
N LEU A 29 4.23 -11.36 -8.46
CA LEU A 29 2.83 -11.77 -8.54
C LEU A 29 2.66 -13.28 -8.70
N ILE A 30 3.52 -13.93 -9.49
CA ILE A 30 3.44 -15.38 -9.76
C ILE A 30 3.54 -16.20 -8.46
N PRO A 31 4.57 -16.02 -7.61
CA PRO A 31 4.63 -16.73 -6.33
C PRO A 31 3.45 -16.40 -5.41
N MET A 32 2.94 -15.15 -5.44
CA MET A 32 1.79 -14.76 -4.62
C MET A 32 0.52 -15.51 -5.03
N TYR A 33 0.25 -15.61 -6.33
CA TYR A 33 -0.86 -16.40 -6.87
C TYR A 33 -0.78 -17.86 -6.37
N LEU A 34 0.38 -18.49 -6.51
CA LEU A 34 0.60 -19.87 -6.09
C LEU A 34 0.48 -20.05 -4.58
N LEU A 35 1.07 -19.13 -3.78
CA LEU A 35 1.00 -19.20 -2.32
C LEU A 35 -0.43 -19.11 -1.80
N ILE A 36 -1.28 -18.27 -2.39
CA ILE A 36 -2.68 -18.15 -2.02
C ILE A 36 -3.50 -19.31 -2.59
N GLY A 37 -3.34 -19.64 -3.87
CA GLY A 37 -4.14 -20.67 -4.55
C GLY A 37 -3.90 -22.07 -4.02
N VAL A 38 -2.66 -22.43 -3.71
CA VAL A 38 -2.29 -23.78 -3.23
C VAL A 38 -2.49 -23.89 -1.71
N TRP A 39 -1.87 -23.01 -0.93
CA TRP A 39 -1.81 -23.10 0.54
C TRP A 39 -2.81 -22.20 1.27
N GLY A 40 -3.60 -21.43 0.56
CA GLY A 40 -4.64 -20.59 1.13
C GLY A 40 -5.84 -21.36 1.69
N SER A 41 -6.73 -20.64 2.35
CA SER A 41 -7.95 -21.15 2.97
C SER A 41 -9.22 -20.45 2.45
N GLY A 42 -10.38 -21.05 2.66
CA GLY A 42 -11.65 -20.49 2.23
C GLY A 42 -11.77 -20.39 0.70
N ARG A 43 -12.19 -19.23 0.18
CA ARG A 43 -12.35 -18.97 -1.27
C ARG A 43 -11.02 -18.68 -1.97
N LYS A 44 -9.98 -19.46 -1.67
CA LYS A 44 -8.60 -19.23 -2.09
C LYS A 44 -8.41 -19.04 -3.60
N ASN A 45 -9.09 -19.87 -4.42
CA ASN A 45 -8.97 -19.78 -5.88
C ASN A 45 -9.53 -18.45 -6.43
N TYR A 46 -10.71 -18.05 -5.92
CA TYR A 46 -11.30 -16.76 -6.26
C TYR A 46 -10.40 -15.59 -5.83
N SER A 47 -9.90 -15.63 -4.61
CA SER A 47 -9.06 -14.56 -4.05
C SER A 47 -7.72 -14.45 -4.78
N ALA A 48 -7.09 -15.59 -5.11
CA ALA A 48 -5.85 -15.62 -5.87
C ALA A 48 -6.05 -15.05 -7.29
N MET A 49 -7.12 -15.46 -7.97
CA MET A 49 -7.45 -14.97 -9.31
C MET A 49 -7.78 -13.48 -9.30
N LYS A 50 -8.62 -13.02 -8.36
CA LYS A 50 -8.99 -11.61 -8.21
C LYS A 50 -7.78 -10.73 -7.97
N LEU A 51 -6.90 -11.13 -7.03
CA LEU A 51 -5.65 -10.44 -6.76
C LEU A 51 -4.80 -10.31 -8.02
N THR A 52 -4.57 -11.43 -8.71
CA THR A 52 -3.69 -11.45 -9.89
C THR A 52 -4.25 -10.60 -11.01
N LEU A 53 -5.54 -10.74 -11.34
CA LEU A 53 -6.17 -9.97 -12.43
C LEU A 53 -6.19 -8.46 -12.15
N MET A 54 -6.49 -8.07 -10.90
CA MET A 54 -6.48 -6.64 -10.52
C MET A 54 -5.07 -6.05 -10.59
N LEU A 55 -4.07 -6.76 -10.09
CA LEU A 55 -2.69 -6.29 -10.12
C LEU A 55 -2.12 -6.30 -11.55
N MET A 56 -2.44 -7.29 -12.38
CA MET A 56 -2.09 -7.28 -13.82
C MET A 56 -2.76 -6.13 -14.57
N GLY A 57 -4.00 -5.78 -14.23
CA GLY A 57 -4.65 -4.59 -14.77
C GLY A 57 -3.89 -3.30 -14.44
N GLY A 58 -3.43 -3.19 -13.17
CA GLY A 58 -2.58 -2.08 -12.74
C GLY A 58 -1.22 -2.07 -13.46
N SER A 59 -0.60 -3.22 -13.63
CA SER A 59 0.69 -3.32 -14.31
C SER A 59 0.61 -3.03 -15.81
N ALA A 60 -0.51 -3.30 -16.45
CA ALA A 60 -0.73 -2.89 -17.84
C ALA A 60 -0.71 -1.36 -18.00
N LEU A 61 -1.34 -0.63 -17.05
CA LEU A 61 -1.26 0.84 -17.00
C LEU A 61 0.18 1.32 -16.74
N LEU A 62 0.89 0.66 -15.82
CA LEU A 62 2.30 0.96 -15.54
C LEU A 62 3.19 0.76 -16.77
N MET A 63 3.00 -0.30 -17.53
CA MET A 63 3.78 -0.56 -18.76
C MET A 63 3.60 0.58 -19.76
N ILE A 64 2.36 1.05 -19.97
CA ILE A 64 2.08 2.21 -20.84
C ILE A 64 2.81 3.44 -20.31
N GLY A 65 2.71 3.70 -19.00
CA GLY A 65 3.39 4.82 -18.35
C GLY A 65 4.90 4.77 -18.50
N ILE A 66 5.53 3.63 -18.21
CA ILE A 66 6.99 3.43 -18.28
C ILE A 66 7.51 3.60 -19.72
N LEU A 67 6.86 2.97 -20.69
CA LEU A 67 7.25 3.11 -22.09
C LEU A 67 7.04 4.55 -22.57
N GLY A 68 5.94 5.19 -22.16
CA GLY A 68 5.70 6.60 -22.46
C GLY A 68 6.79 7.52 -21.89
N ILE A 69 7.19 7.33 -20.63
CA ILE A 69 8.30 8.08 -20.00
C ILE A 69 9.59 7.87 -20.78
N TYR A 70 9.93 6.62 -21.13
CA TYR A 70 11.12 6.30 -21.91
C TYR A 70 11.17 7.04 -23.25
N TYR A 71 10.10 7.00 -24.02
CA TYR A 71 10.07 7.66 -25.33
C TYR A 71 10.00 9.18 -25.25
N GLN A 72 9.27 9.73 -24.26
CA GLN A 72 9.02 11.17 -24.16
C GLN A 72 10.10 11.93 -23.38
N SER A 73 10.93 11.23 -22.59
CA SER A 73 12.07 11.86 -21.91
C SER A 73 13.16 12.36 -22.86
N GLY A 74 13.21 11.81 -24.08
CA GLY A 74 14.23 12.15 -25.08
C GLY A 74 15.63 11.55 -24.81
N LEU A 75 15.82 10.88 -23.66
CA LEU A 75 17.13 10.36 -23.24
C LEU A 75 17.35 8.89 -23.64
N HIS A 76 16.28 8.17 -24.02
CA HIS A 76 16.31 6.73 -24.24
C HIS A 76 16.94 5.93 -23.08
N SER A 77 16.75 6.45 -21.86
CA SER A 77 17.21 5.85 -20.60
C SER A 77 16.01 5.45 -19.73
N MET A 78 16.17 4.39 -18.94
CA MET A 78 15.19 3.95 -17.93
C MET A 78 15.63 4.32 -16.50
N ASN A 79 16.77 5.01 -16.35
CA ASN A 79 17.28 5.40 -15.06
C ASN A 79 16.47 6.58 -14.50
N VAL A 80 15.85 6.38 -13.33
CA VAL A 80 14.99 7.39 -12.67
C VAL A 80 15.73 8.71 -12.42
N VAL A 81 16.99 8.63 -11.97
CA VAL A 81 17.77 9.82 -11.63
C VAL A 81 18.13 10.60 -12.89
N GLU A 82 18.59 9.91 -13.92
CA GLU A 82 18.96 10.51 -15.19
C GLU A 82 17.75 11.19 -15.87
N ILE A 83 16.58 10.51 -15.84
CA ILE A 83 15.35 11.11 -16.38
C ILE A 83 14.92 12.34 -15.59
N ALA A 84 15.06 12.32 -14.27
CA ALA A 84 14.67 13.45 -13.43
C ALA A 84 15.60 14.68 -13.62
N GLU A 85 16.90 14.45 -13.82
CA GLU A 85 17.88 15.54 -13.95
C GLU A 85 17.97 16.10 -15.38
N HIS A 86 17.84 15.26 -16.38
CA HIS A 86 18.14 15.61 -17.78
C HIS A 86 16.98 15.38 -18.74
N GLY A 87 15.93 14.65 -18.31
CA GLY A 87 14.76 14.37 -19.13
C GLY A 87 13.84 15.58 -19.22
N ASN A 88 13.19 15.73 -20.37
CA ASN A 88 12.20 16.79 -20.59
C ASN A 88 10.92 16.17 -21.15
N ILE A 89 10.05 15.71 -20.28
CA ILE A 89 8.75 15.15 -20.67
C ILE A 89 7.79 16.32 -20.96
N PRO A 90 7.30 16.48 -22.20
CA PRO A 90 6.37 17.56 -22.55
C PRO A 90 5.10 17.50 -21.67
N MET A 91 4.58 18.66 -21.27
CA MET A 91 3.44 18.76 -20.35
C MET A 91 2.20 17.99 -20.83
N ASN A 92 1.92 18.01 -22.14
CA ASN A 92 0.80 17.25 -22.71
C ASN A 92 0.91 15.74 -22.45
N TRP A 93 2.14 15.21 -22.46
CA TRP A 93 2.40 13.81 -22.15
C TRP A 93 2.39 13.55 -20.65
N GLN A 94 2.87 14.49 -19.84
CA GLN A 94 2.77 14.34 -18.38
C GLN A 94 1.32 14.17 -17.91
N TYR A 95 0.35 14.91 -18.47
CA TYR A 95 -1.08 14.76 -18.16
C TYR A 95 -1.64 13.38 -18.48
N PHE A 96 -1.06 12.68 -19.43
CA PHE A 96 -1.47 11.32 -19.78
C PHE A 96 -0.69 10.27 -18.97
N LEU A 97 0.62 10.42 -18.85
CA LEU A 97 1.50 9.42 -18.25
C LEU A 97 1.41 9.41 -16.72
N PHE A 98 1.21 10.57 -16.08
CA PHE A 98 1.06 10.66 -14.63
C PHE A 98 -0.13 9.84 -14.11
N PRO A 99 -1.37 9.98 -14.62
CA PRO A 99 -2.47 9.12 -14.22
C PRO A 99 -2.20 7.64 -14.47
N MET A 100 -1.58 7.26 -15.58
CA MET A 100 -1.28 5.86 -15.89
C MET A 100 -0.32 5.26 -14.86
N THR A 101 0.75 5.97 -14.51
CA THR A 101 1.73 5.51 -13.52
C THR A 101 1.17 5.56 -12.10
N PHE A 102 0.47 6.65 -11.74
CA PHE A 102 -0.07 6.83 -10.39
C PHE A 102 -1.18 5.81 -10.10
N VAL A 103 -2.13 5.60 -11.01
CA VAL A 103 -3.18 4.58 -10.87
C VAL A 103 -2.58 3.19 -10.88
N GLY A 104 -1.64 2.90 -11.78
CA GLY A 104 -1.01 1.59 -11.86
C GLY A 104 -0.33 1.18 -10.55
N PHE A 105 0.46 2.06 -9.94
CA PHE A 105 1.02 1.83 -8.60
C PHE A 105 -0.04 1.93 -7.50
N GLY A 106 -1.03 2.79 -7.65
CA GLY A 106 -2.16 2.94 -6.73
C GLY A 106 -3.01 1.67 -6.61
N VAL A 107 -3.19 0.91 -7.69
CA VAL A 107 -3.81 -0.43 -7.66
C VAL A 107 -3.05 -1.36 -6.72
N LEU A 108 -1.73 -1.38 -6.80
CA LEU A 108 -0.86 -2.15 -5.91
C LEU A 108 -0.92 -1.65 -4.46
N GLY A 109 -1.05 -0.34 -4.26
CA GLY A 109 -1.30 0.30 -2.96
C GLY A 109 -2.72 0.15 -2.42
N ALA A 110 -3.59 -0.59 -3.13
CA ALA A 110 -5.00 -0.77 -2.80
C ALA A 110 -5.78 0.55 -2.69
N MET A 111 -5.55 1.47 -3.61
CA MET A 111 -6.29 2.72 -3.73
C MET A 111 -7.74 2.49 -4.15
N PHE A 112 -8.69 3.23 -3.58
CA PHE A 112 -10.07 3.23 -4.07
C PHE A 112 -10.14 3.74 -5.52
N PRO A 113 -10.92 3.12 -6.41
CA PRO A 113 -11.84 1.98 -6.20
C PRO A 113 -11.18 0.59 -6.39
N PHE A 114 -9.90 0.52 -6.66
CA PHE A 114 -9.19 -0.71 -7.03
C PHE A 114 -8.66 -1.52 -5.83
N HIS A 115 -9.18 -1.30 -4.62
CA HIS A 115 -8.72 -1.91 -3.37
C HIS A 115 -9.27 -3.31 -3.08
N THR A 116 -10.34 -3.73 -3.77
CA THR A 116 -11.16 -4.90 -3.37
C THR A 116 -10.44 -6.25 -3.41
N TRP A 117 -9.32 -6.34 -4.10
CA TRP A 117 -8.47 -7.53 -4.14
C TRP A 117 -7.72 -7.76 -2.82
N SER A 118 -7.39 -6.67 -2.11
CA SER A 118 -6.56 -6.73 -0.89
C SER A 118 -7.25 -7.45 0.27
N PRO A 119 -8.48 -7.12 0.70
CA PRO A 119 -9.16 -7.85 1.76
C PRO A 119 -9.37 -9.34 1.46
N ASP A 120 -9.80 -9.68 0.25
CA ASP A 120 -10.00 -11.07 -0.15
C ASP A 120 -8.67 -11.84 -0.21
N GLY A 121 -7.62 -11.20 -0.74
CA GLY A 121 -6.28 -11.76 -0.81
C GLY A 121 -5.71 -12.08 0.57
N HIS A 122 -5.79 -11.13 1.52
CA HIS A 122 -5.31 -11.31 2.89
C HIS A 122 -6.09 -12.36 3.66
N ALA A 123 -7.43 -12.36 3.56
CA ALA A 123 -8.28 -13.30 4.27
C ALA A 123 -8.02 -14.76 3.87
N SER A 124 -7.75 -14.98 2.56
CA SER A 124 -7.52 -16.32 2.01
C SER A 124 -6.06 -16.76 2.11
N ALA A 125 -5.09 -15.86 2.18
CA ALA A 125 -3.67 -16.19 2.24
C ALA A 125 -3.27 -16.90 3.55
N PRO A 126 -2.25 -17.78 3.51
CA PRO A 126 -1.59 -18.25 4.73
C PRO A 126 -1.04 -17.08 5.55
N THR A 127 -0.97 -17.23 6.88
CA THR A 127 -0.57 -16.13 7.79
C THR A 127 0.76 -15.47 7.39
N ALA A 128 1.80 -16.25 7.13
CA ALA A 128 3.11 -15.72 6.72
C ALA A 128 3.03 -14.93 5.41
N VAL A 129 2.17 -15.35 4.48
CA VAL A 129 1.95 -14.67 3.21
C VAL A 129 1.19 -13.36 3.44
N SER A 130 0.18 -13.33 4.32
CA SER A 130 -0.53 -12.11 4.70
C SER A 130 0.39 -11.08 5.36
N MET A 131 1.32 -11.53 6.23
CA MET A 131 2.34 -10.68 6.85
C MET A 131 3.23 -9.99 5.80
N LEU A 132 3.76 -10.74 4.84
CA LEU A 132 4.60 -10.19 3.76
C LEU A 132 3.81 -9.30 2.82
N HIS A 133 2.60 -9.70 2.47
CA HIS A 133 1.76 -8.98 1.55
C HIS A 133 1.37 -7.60 2.12
N ALA A 134 0.78 -7.55 3.30
CA ALA A 134 0.40 -6.30 3.93
C ALA A 134 1.63 -5.52 4.44
N GLY A 135 2.61 -6.21 5.01
CA GLY A 135 3.80 -5.59 5.58
C GLY A 135 4.69 -4.90 4.55
N VAL A 136 4.86 -5.48 3.37
CA VAL A 136 5.86 -5.00 2.41
C VAL A 136 5.31 -4.81 1.00
N LEU A 137 4.58 -5.78 0.42
CA LEU A 137 4.15 -5.72 -0.98
C LEU A 137 3.28 -4.49 -1.29
N MET A 138 2.30 -4.17 -0.45
CA MET A 138 1.46 -2.99 -0.66
C MET A 138 2.25 -1.67 -0.65
N LYS A 139 3.42 -1.63 0.02
CA LYS A 139 4.29 -0.45 0.07
C LYS A 139 5.02 -0.19 -1.23
N LEU A 140 5.18 -1.21 -2.09
CA LEU A 140 5.70 -1.01 -3.45
C LEU A 140 4.83 -0.01 -4.22
N GLY A 141 3.49 -0.04 -3.99
CA GLY A 141 2.56 0.93 -4.59
C GLY A 141 2.86 2.37 -4.15
N GLY A 142 2.95 2.61 -2.84
CA GLY A 142 3.29 3.94 -2.30
C GLY A 142 4.67 4.42 -2.75
N TYR A 143 5.68 3.54 -2.66
CA TYR A 143 7.03 3.86 -3.11
C TYR A 143 7.09 4.15 -4.62
N GLY A 144 6.39 3.36 -5.45
CA GLY A 144 6.33 3.59 -6.88
C GLY A 144 5.64 4.89 -7.26
N CYS A 145 4.53 5.25 -6.59
CA CYS A 145 3.89 6.56 -6.76
C CYS A 145 4.85 7.70 -6.42
N PHE A 146 5.56 7.59 -5.29
CA PHE A 146 6.53 8.59 -4.86
C PHE A 146 7.72 8.69 -5.82
N ARG A 147 8.37 7.55 -6.14
CA ARG A 147 9.64 7.49 -6.84
C ARG A 147 9.52 7.66 -8.35
N VAL A 148 8.41 7.26 -8.95
CA VAL A 148 8.22 7.31 -10.41
C VAL A 148 7.19 8.36 -10.78
N ALA A 149 5.95 8.27 -10.27
CA ALA A 149 4.90 9.15 -10.75
C ALA A 149 5.17 10.63 -10.39
N ILE A 150 5.41 10.92 -9.10
CA ILE A 150 5.58 12.31 -8.64
C ILE A 150 6.97 12.85 -8.95
N TYR A 151 8.02 12.05 -8.71
CA TYR A 151 9.39 12.52 -8.89
C TYR A 151 9.74 12.84 -10.34
N LEU A 152 9.19 12.09 -11.31
CA LEU A 152 9.47 12.32 -12.73
C LEU A 152 8.50 13.32 -13.39
N MET A 153 7.31 13.51 -12.83
CA MET A 153 6.27 14.36 -13.41
C MET A 153 5.67 15.31 -12.35
N PRO A 154 6.50 16.18 -11.71
CA PRO A 154 6.05 17.03 -10.61
C PRO A 154 5.01 18.07 -11.03
N GLN A 155 5.08 18.57 -12.27
CA GLN A 155 4.13 19.55 -12.80
C GLN A 155 2.72 18.97 -12.93
N ALA A 156 2.57 17.82 -13.60
CA ALA A 156 1.30 17.14 -13.72
C ALA A 156 0.79 16.65 -12.34
N ALA A 157 1.71 16.24 -11.45
CA ALA A 157 1.35 15.87 -10.08
C ALA A 157 0.67 17.05 -9.36
N THR A 158 1.21 18.26 -9.46
CA THR A 158 0.63 19.45 -8.84
C THR A 158 -0.76 19.79 -9.38
N GLU A 159 -0.94 19.73 -10.69
CA GLU A 159 -2.21 20.11 -11.30
C GLU A 159 -3.30 19.04 -11.16
N LEU A 160 -2.94 17.76 -11.15
CA LEU A 160 -3.88 16.64 -11.05
C LEU A 160 -4.04 16.09 -9.62
N ALA A 161 -3.29 16.60 -8.64
CA ALA A 161 -3.33 16.14 -7.25
C ALA A 161 -4.75 16.08 -6.69
N TRP A 162 -5.57 17.08 -6.97
CA TRP A 162 -6.93 17.18 -6.42
C TRP A 162 -7.82 15.99 -6.77
N ILE A 163 -7.68 15.40 -7.97
CA ILE A 163 -8.47 14.23 -8.38
C ILE A 163 -8.07 13.01 -7.51
N PHE A 164 -6.77 12.80 -7.36
CA PHE A 164 -6.26 11.66 -6.63
C PHE A 164 -6.38 11.83 -5.11
N LEU A 165 -6.38 13.07 -4.60
CA LEU A 165 -6.68 13.36 -3.20
C LEU A 165 -8.11 12.92 -2.83
N ILE A 166 -9.09 13.15 -3.70
CA ILE A 166 -10.45 12.65 -3.49
C ILE A 166 -10.46 11.12 -3.38
N LEU A 167 -9.82 10.42 -4.33
CA LEU A 167 -9.81 8.96 -4.35
C LEU A 167 -9.07 8.37 -3.13
N THR A 168 -7.93 8.96 -2.76
CA THR A 168 -7.16 8.51 -1.61
C THR A 168 -7.85 8.86 -0.28
N GLY A 169 -8.49 10.02 -0.17
CA GLY A 169 -9.32 10.38 0.98
C GLY A 169 -10.50 9.43 1.17
N ILE A 170 -11.21 9.07 0.09
CA ILE A 170 -12.25 8.03 0.15
C ILE A 170 -11.63 6.69 0.60
N SER A 171 -10.43 6.34 0.14
CA SER A 171 -9.75 5.11 0.56
C SER A 171 -9.51 5.07 2.07
N VAL A 172 -9.09 6.19 2.67
CA VAL A 172 -8.86 6.32 4.11
C VAL A 172 -10.15 6.09 4.89
N VAL A 173 -11.18 6.88 4.58
CA VAL A 173 -12.46 6.86 5.32
C VAL A 173 -13.21 5.55 5.10
N TYR A 174 -13.35 5.12 3.83
CA TYR A 174 -14.02 3.87 3.48
C TYR A 174 -13.31 2.65 4.09
N GLY A 175 -11.98 2.60 4.02
CA GLY A 175 -11.20 1.51 4.61
C GLY A 175 -11.42 1.40 6.12
N ALA A 176 -11.39 2.53 6.85
CA ALA A 176 -11.61 2.58 8.28
C ALA A 176 -13.02 2.11 8.67
N PHE A 177 -14.07 2.66 8.06
CA PHE A 177 -15.45 2.25 8.34
C PHE A 177 -15.71 0.79 7.94
N SER A 178 -15.13 0.34 6.83
CA SER A 178 -15.27 -1.06 6.41
C SER A 178 -14.62 -2.01 7.41
N ALA A 179 -13.49 -1.64 8.02
CA ALA A 179 -12.86 -2.44 9.08
C ALA A 179 -13.75 -2.56 10.31
N CYS A 180 -14.46 -1.49 10.71
CA CYS A 180 -15.33 -1.47 11.88
C CYS A 180 -16.54 -2.45 11.78
N VAL A 181 -17.03 -2.74 10.57
CA VAL A 181 -18.20 -3.62 10.38
C VAL A 181 -17.82 -5.08 10.12
N GLN A 182 -16.54 -5.41 10.00
CA GLN A 182 -16.09 -6.79 9.81
C GLN A 182 -16.15 -7.59 11.11
N THR A 183 -16.39 -8.89 10.98
CA THR A 183 -16.37 -9.83 12.10
C THR A 183 -15.20 -10.83 12.04
N ASP A 184 -14.58 -11.00 10.88
CA ASP A 184 -13.37 -11.83 10.72
C ASP A 184 -12.12 -10.99 10.96
N LEU A 185 -11.26 -11.40 11.88
CA LEU A 185 -10.01 -10.70 12.26
C LEU A 185 -9.09 -10.39 11.08
N LYS A 186 -9.02 -11.28 10.08
CA LYS A 186 -8.19 -11.03 8.89
C LYS A 186 -8.79 -9.93 8.00
N TYR A 187 -10.11 -9.89 7.84
CA TYR A 187 -10.78 -8.82 7.09
C TYR A 187 -10.68 -7.48 7.80
N ILE A 188 -10.83 -7.45 9.14
CA ILE A 188 -10.62 -6.22 9.95
C ILE A 188 -9.25 -5.62 9.65
N ASN A 189 -8.19 -6.40 9.80
CA ASN A 189 -6.83 -5.95 9.58
C ASN A 189 -6.54 -5.60 8.11
N ALA A 190 -7.15 -6.31 7.17
CA ALA A 190 -6.99 -6.05 5.75
C ALA A 190 -7.63 -4.71 5.32
N TYR A 191 -8.82 -4.39 5.80
CA TYR A 191 -9.47 -3.09 5.55
C TYR A 191 -8.76 -1.94 6.27
N SER A 192 -8.25 -2.17 7.49
CA SER A 192 -7.36 -1.24 8.17
C SER A 192 -6.13 -0.93 7.31
N SER A 193 -5.54 -1.95 6.66
CA SER A 193 -4.41 -1.76 5.75
C SER A 193 -4.76 -0.93 4.51
N VAL A 194 -5.97 -1.06 3.97
CA VAL A 194 -6.47 -0.20 2.87
C VAL A 194 -6.51 1.26 3.31
N SER A 195 -7.00 1.54 4.53
CA SER A 195 -7.06 2.89 5.08
C SER A 195 -5.65 3.49 5.24
N HIS A 196 -4.73 2.80 5.89
CA HIS A 196 -3.36 3.29 6.10
C HIS A 196 -2.56 3.44 4.80
N CYS A 197 -2.74 2.55 3.82
CA CYS A 197 -2.13 2.71 2.51
C CYS A 197 -2.75 3.88 1.73
N GLY A 198 -4.05 4.10 1.87
CA GLY A 198 -4.72 5.31 1.38
C GLY A 198 -4.12 6.59 1.97
N LEU A 199 -3.84 6.59 3.29
CA LEU A 199 -3.18 7.72 3.97
C LEU A 199 -1.76 7.98 3.46
N VAL A 200 -1.01 6.93 3.13
CA VAL A 200 0.32 7.07 2.49
C VAL A 200 0.21 7.77 1.14
N LEU A 201 -0.72 7.31 0.28
CA LEU A 201 -0.91 7.92 -1.04
C LEU A 201 -1.43 9.36 -0.93
N PHE A 202 -2.32 9.62 0.01
CA PHE A 202 -2.80 10.96 0.34
C PHE A 202 -1.65 11.89 0.73
N ALA A 203 -0.78 11.43 1.63
CA ALA A 203 0.36 12.22 2.10
C ALA A 203 1.38 12.55 1.00
N ILE A 204 1.60 11.61 0.08
CA ILE A 204 2.48 11.82 -1.08
C ILE A 204 1.92 12.92 -2.01
N LEU A 205 0.60 12.98 -2.17
CA LEU A 205 -0.09 13.97 -3.00
C LEU A 205 -0.15 15.38 -2.38
N MET A 206 0.23 15.53 -1.10
CA MET A 206 0.40 16.86 -0.49
C MET A 206 1.60 17.62 -1.06
N LEU A 207 2.50 16.97 -1.77
CA LEU A 207 3.63 17.56 -2.51
C LEU A 207 4.54 18.46 -1.67
N ASN A 208 4.56 18.28 -0.36
CA ASN A 208 5.47 18.97 0.54
C ASN A 208 6.37 17.99 1.31
N THR A 209 7.52 18.45 1.72
CA THR A 209 8.55 17.61 2.36
C THR A 209 8.07 16.99 3.66
N THR A 210 7.30 17.72 4.48
CA THR A 210 6.79 17.26 5.77
C THR A 210 5.85 16.07 5.59
N ALA A 211 4.81 16.21 4.77
CA ALA A 211 3.84 15.13 4.52
C ALA A 211 4.48 13.92 3.82
N MET A 212 5.37 14.15 2.85
CA MET A 212 6.10 13.08 2.17
C MET A 212 7.01 12.30 3.12
N THR A 213 7.68 12.98 4.04
CA THR A 213 8.46 12.32 5.10
C THR A 213 7.56 11.47 5.98
N GLY A 214 6.41 12.00 6.38
CA GLY A 214 5.38 11.26 7.10
C GLY A 214 4.90 10.03 6.35
N ALA A 215 4.71 10.13 5.02
CA ALA A 215 4.32 8.99 4.18
C ALA A 215 5.35 7.85 4.21
N VAL A 216 6.64 8.18 4.11
CA VAL A 216 7.73 7.19 4.20
C VAL A 216 7.77 6.55 5.58
N MET A 217 7.64 7.35 6.65
CA MET A 217 7.56 6.84 8.02
C MET A 217 6.33 5.94 8.21
N GLN A 218 5.18 6.31 7.61
CA GLN A 218 3.95 5.51 7.70
C GLN A 218 4.10 4.18 6.94
N MET A 219 4.76 4.15 5.79
CA MET A 219 5.03 2.88 5.10
C MET A 219 5.81 1.92 5.98
N LEU A 220 6.82 2.40 6.71
CA LEU A 220 7.64 1.58 7.60
C LEU A 220 6.87 1.15 8.85
N SER A 221 6.24 2.10 9.55
CA SER A 221 5.48 1.87 10.78
C SER A 221 4.31 0.91 10.56
N HIS A 222 3.47 1.19 9.56
CA HIS A 222 2.35 0.33 9.18
C HIS A 222 2.84 -1.06 8.72
N GLY A 223 3.98 -1.15 8.04
CA GLY A 223 4.57 -2.42 7.64
C GLY A 223 4.84 -3.35 8.81
N LEU A 224 5.53 -2.83 9.83
CA LEU A 224 5.87 -3.59 11.03
C LEU A 224 4.62 -3.94 11.86
N MET A 225 3.76 -2.96 12.09
CA MET A 225 2.51 -3.13 12.85
C MET A 225 1.60 -4.18 12.22
N THR A 226 1.39 -4.11 10.90
CA THR A 226 0.49 -5.04 10.19
C THR A 226 1.05 -6.46 10.15
N ALA A 227 2.38 -6.61 10.00
CA ALA A 227 3.02 -7.91 10.07
C ALA A 227 2.82 -8.55 11.46
N LEU A 228 2.98 -7.77 12.53
CA LEU A 228 2.70 -8.21 13.90
C LEU A 228 1.23 -8.64 14.06
N PHE A 229 0.27 -7.81 13.59
CA PHE A 229 -1.15 -8.15 13.67
C PHE A 229 -1.48 -9.47 12.98
N PHE A 230 -1.03 -9.67 11.73
CA PHE A 230 -1.29 -10.93 11.04
C PHE A 230 -0.63 -12.12 11.73
N ALA A 231 0.57 -11.95 12.31
CA ALA A 231 1.21 -12.99 13.10
C ALA A 231 0.36 -13.41 14.30
N LEU A 232 -0.13 -12.42 15.06
CA LEU A 232 -0.98 -12.64 16.24
C LEU A 232 -2.32 -13.29 15.87
N ILE A 233 -2.97 -12.82 14.79
CA ILE A 233 -4.20 -13.45 14.27
C ILE A 233 -3.94 -14.91 13.88
N GLY A 234 -2.80 -15.21 13.25
CA GLY A 234 -2.41 -16.56 12.92
C GLY A 234 -2.19 -17.45 14.16
N MET A 235 -1.60 -16.90 15.22
CA MET A 235 -1.39 -17.59 16.50
C MET A 235 -2.71 -17.83 17.24
N ILE A 236 -3.65 -16.88 17.20
CA ILE A 236 -5.01 -17.05 17.73
C ILE A 236 -5.71 -18.18 16.97
N TYR A 237 -5.76 -18.07 15.64
CA TYR A 237 -6.41 -19.05 14.78
C TYR A 237 -5.85 -20.47 14.95
N GLY A 238 -4.54 -20.62 15.13
CA GLY A 238 -3.89 -21.92 15.36
C GLY A 238 -4.30 -22.59 16.66
N ARG A 239 -4.91 -21.86 17.61
CA ARG A 239 -5.39 -22.39 18.89
C ARG A 239 -6.91 -22.48 18.99
N THR A 240 -7.63 -21.49 18.43
CA THR A 240 -9.08 -21.37 18.52
C THR A 240 -9.80 -21.99 17.33
N HIS A 241 -9.12 -22.17 16.21
CA HIS A 241 -9.64 -22.61 14.91
C HIS A 241 -10.80 -21.75 14.38
N THR A 242 -11.04 -20.56 14.98
CA THR A 242 -11.98 -19.55 14.50
C THR A 242 -11.29 -18.20 14.33
N ARG A 243 -11.87 -17.33 13.47
CA ARG A 243 -11.44 -15.94 13.26
C ARG A 243 -12.59 -14.97 13.52
N ASP A 244 -13.78 -15.49 13.84
CA ASP A 244 -14.95 -14.67 14.12
C ASP A 244 -14.86 -14.11 15.54
N ILE A 245 -14.83 -12.78 15.66
CA ILE A 245 -14.74 -12.08 16.95
C ILE A 245 -15.92 -12.37 17.89
N ARG A 246 -17.07 -12.76 17.33
CA ARG A 246 -18.28 -13.07 18.10
C ARG A 246 -18.19 -14.40 18.85
N GLU A 247 -17.30 -15.27 18.39
CA GLU A 247 -17.04 -16.59 18.99
C GLU A 247 -15.85 -16.58 19.94
N MET A 248 -15.22 -15.42 20.13
CA MET A 248 -14.02 -15.27 20.95
C MET A 248 -14.28 -14.48 22.22
N GLY A 249 -13.72 -14.96 23.33
CA GLY A 249 -13.76 -14.25 24.62
C GLY A 249 -12.70 -14.79 25.59
N GLY A 250 -12.33 -13.99 26.58
CA GLY A 250 -11.46 -14.41 27.69
C GLY A 250 -10.01 -14.76 27.27
N LEU A 251 -9.54 -14.38 26.09
CA LEU A 251 -8.22 -14.75 25.58
C LEU A 251 -7.06 -14.32 26.49
N MET A 252 -7.24 -13.25 27.25
CA MET A 252 -6.21 -12.75 28.18
C MET A 252 -5.92 -13.73 29.32
N GLN A 253 -6.91 -14.50 29.73
CA GLN A 253 -6.75 -15.52 30.79
C GLN A 253 -5.96 -16.74 30.27
N ILE A 254 -6.17 -17.12 29.01
CA ILE A 254 -5.59 -18.33 28.42
C ILE A 254 -4.25 -18.04 27.75
N MET A 255 -4.12 -16.86 27.14
CA MET A 255 -2.94 -16.45 26.35
C MET A 255 -2.50 -15.03 26.72
N PRO A 256 -2.03 -14.78 27.96
CA PRO A 256 -1.77 -13.41 28.44
C PRO A 256 -0.71 -12.68 27.62
N PHE A 257 0.41 -13.32 27.29
CA PHE A 257 1.47 -12.71 26.48
C PHE A 257 0.99 -12.29 25.09
N LEU A 258 0.26 -13.18 24.39
CA LEU A 258 -0.31 -12.88 23.07
C LEU A 258 -1.30 -11.73 23.14
N SER A 259 -2.14 -11.69 24.20
CA SER A 259 -3.12 -10.62 24.40
C SER A 259 -2.45 -9.26 24.63
N VAL A 260 -1.37 -9.20 25.41
CA VAL A 260 -0.58 -7.98 25.59
C VAL A 260 0.00 -7.51 24.25
N CYS A 261 0.62 -8.42 23.48
CA CYS A 261 1.14 -8.07 22.15
C CYS A 261 0.02 -7.58 21.20
N TYR A 262 -1.18 -8.18 21.30
CA TYR A 262 -2.34 -7.79 20.48
C TYR A 262 -2.83 -6.38 20.84
N VAL A 263 -2.87 -6.05 22.13
CA VAL A 263 -3.21 -4.69 22.62
C VAL A 263 -2.16 -3.68 22.12
N ILE A 264 -0.87 -3.99 22.24
CA ILE A 264 0.20 -3.11 21.73
C ILE A 264 0.06 -2.88 20.23
N ALA A 265 -0.20 -3.93 19.45
CA ALA A 265 -0.42 -3.81 18.02
C ALA A 265 -1.66 -2.96 17.69
N GLY A 266 -2.75 -3.11 18.48
CA GLY A 266 -3.97 -2.30 18.37
C GLY A 266 -3.71 -0.81 18.65
N LEU A 267 -3.01 -0.52 19.73
CA LEU A 267 -2.63 0.85 20.09
C LEU A 267 -1.69 1.47 19.04
N ALA A 268 -0.80 0.68 18.44
CA ALA A 268 0.06 1.13 17.34
C ALA A 268 -0.75 1.46 16.09
N SER A 269 -1.80 0.68 15.78
CA SER A 269 -2.72 0.94 14.67
C SER A 269 -3.60 2.18 14.89
N LEU A 270 -3.89 2.51 16.15
CA LEU A 270 -4.64 3.71 16.52
C LEU A 270 -3.77 4.99 16.51
N GLY A 271 -2.48 4.88 16.22
CA GLY A 271 -1.59 6.04 16.29
C GLY A 271 -1.47 6.62 17.71
N LEU A 272 -1.38 5.78 18.75
CA LEU A 272 -1.25 6.27 20.11
C LEU A 272 0.13 6.90 20.36
N PRO A 273 0.22 8.08 21.04
CA PRO A 273 1.49 8.69 21.41
C PRO A 273 2.42 7.72 22.14
N GLY A 274 3.70 7.70 21.71
CA GLY A 274 4.71 6.76 22.19
C GLY A 274 4.95 5.56 21.26
N LEU A 275 4.12 5.38 20.22
CA LEU A 275 4.29 4.35 19.20
C LEU A 275 4.61 4.98 17.83
N SER A 276 5.22 4.20 16.94
CA SER A 276 5.73 4.69 15.67
C SER A 276 4.64 5.24 14.73
N GLY A 277 3.41 4.69 14.81
CA GLY A 277 2.25 5.15 14.02
C GLY A 277 1.92 6.61 14.30
N PHE A 278 1.91 7.01 15.56
CA PHE A 278 1.63 8.39 15.96
C PHE A 278 2.56 9.41 15.30
N VAL A 279 3.87 9.14 15.32
CA VAL A 279 4.85 10.07 14.74
C VAL A 279 4.64 10.21 13.25
N ALA A 280 4.39 9.10 12.56
CA ALA A 280 4.16 9.11 11.12
C ALA A 280 2.88 9.86 10.75
N GLU A 281 1.75 9.55 11.40
CA GLU A 281 0.45 10.16 11.13
C GLU A 281 0.43 11.64 11.48
N MET A 282 0.98 12.02 12.64
CA MET A 282 1.10 13.43 13.02
C MET A 282 1.94 14.22 12.03
N THR A 283 3.04 13.64 11.53
CA THR A 283 3.88 14.30 10.51
C THR A 283 3.10 14.49 9.20
N ILE A 284 2.27 13.51 8.82
CA ILE A 284 1.38 13.63 7.65
C ILE A 284 0.39 14.78 7.84
N PHE A 285 -0.32 14.81 8.98
CA PHE A 285 -1.33 15.83 9.24
C PHE A 285 -0.73 17.23 9.34
N VAL A 286 0.40 17.38 10.06
CA VAL A 286 1.10 18.66 10.13
C VAL A 286 1.48 19.14 8.72
N GLY A 287 2.10 18.30 7.91
CA GLY A 287 2.44 18.65 6.54
C GLY A 287 1.22 18.98 5.67
N SER A 288 0.11 18.27 5.87
CA SER A 288 -1.12 18.54 5.14
C SER A 288 -1.74 19.90 5.53
N PHE A 289 -1.68 20.29 6.79
CA PHE A 289 -2.13 21.61 7.25
C PHE A 289 -1.16 22.75 6.88
N GLU A 290 0.12 22.48 6.69
CA GLU A 290 1.11 23.45 6.19
C GLU A 290 0.90 23.81 4.71
N HIS A 291 0.14 23.01 3.97
CA HIS A 291 -0.09 23.25 2.54
C HIS A 291 -0.77 24.60 2.32
N THR A 292 -0.34 25.35 1.32
CA THR A 292 -0.85 26.71 1.04
C THR A 292 -2.25 26.73 0.44
N ASP A 293 -2.59 25.70 -0.33
CA ASP A 293 -3.87 25.58 -1.00
C ASP A 293 -4.98 25.15 -0.02
N THR A 294 -6.10 25.89 -0.06
CA THR A 294 -7.27 25.66 0.78
C THR A 294 -7.91 24.30 0.51
N PHE A 295 -7.92 23.81 -0.73
CA PHE A 295 -8.48 22.51 -1.06
C PHE A 295 -7.75 21.36 -0.34
N HIS A 296 -6.42 21.38 -0.36
CA HIS A 296 -5.60 20.38 0.32
C HIS A 296 -5.84 20.37 1.83
N ARG A 297 -5.96 21.57 2.45
CA ARG A 297 -6.26 21.69 3.89
C ARG A 297 -7.64 21.17 4.25
N VAL A 298 -8.68 21.55 3.50
CA VAL A 298 -10.06 21.11 3.73
C VAL A 298 -10.18 19.59 3.58
N PHE A 299 -9.46 19.01 2.64
CA PHE A 299 -9.47 17.56 2.44
C PHE A 299 -8.75 16.77 3.55
N THR A 300 -8.00 17.46 4.42
CA THR A 300 -7.33 16.87 5.59
C THR A 300 -8.27 16.71 6.79
N ILE A 301 -9.38 17.44 6.82
CA ILE A 301 -10.40 17.41 7.88
C ILE A 301 -11.42 16.30 7.62
#